data_dfe701852161328cf5c3989e200c834f
#
_entry.id   dfe701852161328cf5c3989e200c834f
#
_cell.length_a   1.000
_cell.length_b   1.000
_cell.length_c   1.000
_cell.angle_alpha   90.00
_cell.angle_beta   90.00
_cell.angle_gamma   90.00
#
_symmetry.space_group_name_H-M   'P 1'
#
loop_
_entity.id
_entity.type
_entity.pdbx_description
1 polymer ?
#
loop_
_entity_poly.entity_id
_entity_poly.type
_entity_poly.pdbx_seq_one_letter_code
_entity_poly.pdbx_strand_id
1 'polypeptide(L)'
;MQAASTKGVVLIDSSLIATIPVDELKGSLVVSIDSNFDVVSQITTALKGLANVPVLRIISHGNDGVLWFGNQAFDSTDLTSSAIQVASWGKSLTSDADILLYGCSIANTDAGKAFVGQLALLAGADVAASTNPTGTGGDIYLEFFEGVVTHSFNATLSDFENKGITLDTSSEIVDNFWNH
;
A
#
# COMPACT_ATOMS: atom_id res chain seq x y z
N MET A 1 -2.81 -26.99 12.77
CA MET A 1 -3.80 -26.05 12.24
C MET A 1 -3.28 -25.51 10.92
N GLN A 2 -4.02 -25.74 9.86
CA GLN A 2 -3.71 -25.09 8.57
C GLN A 2 -4.03 -23.60 8.72
N ALA A 3 -3.06 -22.72 8.41
CA ALA A 3 -3.31 -21.29 8.37
C ALA A 3 -4.44 -21.03 7.36
N ALA A 4 -5.40 -20.19 7.73
CA ALA A 4 -6.50 -19.85 6.85
C ALA A 4 -5.93 -19.24 5.56
N SER A 5 -6.28 -19.81 4.42
CA SER A 5 -5.91 -19.27 3.11
C SER A 5 -6.68 -17.97 2.91
N THR A 6 -5.98 -16.84 2.86
CA THR A 6 -6.55 -15.55 2.50
C THR A 6 -6.31 -15.27 1.02
N LYS A 7 -7.25 -14.57 0.38
CA LYS A 7 -7.06 -14.08 -0.99
C LYS A 7 -6.05 -12.91 -1.06
N GLY A 8 -5.68 -12.36 0.06
CA GLY A 8 -4.72 -11.28 0.17
C GLY A 8 -4.85 -10.54 1.50
N VAL A 9 -3.96 -9.59 1.70
CA VAL A 9 -3.97 -8.67 2.84
C VAL A 9 -4.10 -7.24 2.31
N VAL A 10 -4.96 -6.45 2.91
CA VAL A 10 -5.12 -5.02 2.62
C VAL A 10 -4.74 -4.25 3.89
N LEU A 11 -3.68 -3.47 3.79
CA LEU A 11 -3.25 -2.52 4.81
C LEU A 11 -3.70 -1.14 4.37
N ILE A 12 -4.53 -0.49 5.15
CA ILE A 12 -5.12 0.78 4.77
C ILE A 12 -4.94 1.83 5.86
N ASP A 13 -4.56 3.04 5.47
CA ASP A 13 -4.59 4.20 6.37
C ASP A 13 -5.98 4.29 7.01
N SER A 14 -6.01 4.42 8.33
CA SER A 14 -7.25 4.46 9.12
C SER A 14 -8.22 5.54 8.66
N SER A 15 -7.71 6.66 8.14
CA SER A 15 -8.52 7.75 7.60
C SER A 15 -9.24 7.39 6.28
N LEU A 16 -8.75 6.38 5.55
CA LEU A 16 -9.27 5.98 4.24
C LEU A 16 -10.21 4.78 4.29
N ILE A 17 -10.31 4.08 5.42
CA ILE A 17 -11.02 2.78 5.49
C ILE A 17 -12.49 2.88 5.09
N ALA A 18 -13.17 3.99 5.38
CA ALA A 18 -14.56 4.21 5.01
C ALA A 18 -14.76 4.53 3.51
N THR A 19 -13.68 4.75 2.78
CA THR A 19 -13.70 5.24 1.40
C THR A 19 -13.50 4.12 0.37
N ILE A 20 -13.02 2.95 0.77
CA ILE A 20 -12.74 1.83 -0.15
C ILE A 20 -14.01 1.03 -0.43
N PRO A 21 -14.25 0.61 -1.68
CA PRO A 21 -15.34 -0.27 -2.03
C PRO A 21 -15.23 -1.61 -1.29
N VAL A 22 -16.22 -1.92 -0.44
CA VAL A 22 -16.18 -3.11 0.42
C VAL A 22 -16.14 -4.41 -0.39
N ASP A 23 -16.75 -4.42 -1.57
CA ASP A 23 -16.81 -5.62 -2.42
C ASP A 23 -15.43 -6.04 -2.93
N GLU A 24 -14.53 -5.08 -3.15
CA GLU A 24 -13.15 -5.35 -3.57
C GLU A 24 -12.29 -5.97 -2.47
N LEU A 25 -12.73 -5.83 -1.22
CA LEU A 25 -12.01 -6.36 -0.06
C LEU A 25 -12.44 -7.77 0.32
N LYS A 26 -13.48 -8.32 -0.35
CA LYS A 26 -14.02 -9.65 -0.05
C LYS A 26 -12.97 -10.76 -0.18
N GLY A 27 -12.82 -11.51 0.90
CA GLY A 27 -11.87 -12.62 0.99
C GLY A 27 -10.46 -12.20 1.35
N SER A 28 -10.19 -10.90 1.50
CA SER A 28 -8.94 -10.36 2.01
C SER A 28 -9.02 -10.06 3.50
N LEU A 29 -7.90 -10.20 4.20
CA LEU A 29 -7.74 -9.64 5.54
C LEU A 29 -7.50 -8.14 5.42
N VAL A 30 -8.37 -7.34 6.01
CA VAL A 30 -8.24 -5.86 6.02
C VAL A 30 -7.75 -5.40 7.38
N VAL A 31 -6.64 -4.67 7.39
CA VAL A 31 -6.03 -4.13 8.60
C VAL A 31 -5.89 -2.61 8.46
N SER A 32 -6.50 -1.90 9.39
CA SER A 32 -6.37 -0.45 9.50
C SER A 32 -5.04 -0.09 10.15
N ILE A 33 -4.29 0.80 9.52
CA ILE A 33 -3.02 1.33 10.04
C ILE A 33 -3.30 2.68 10.70
N ASP A 34 -3.00 2.76 11.99
CA ASP A 34 -3.21 3.94 12.81
C ASP A 34 -1.96 4.83 12.82
N SER A 35 -2.14 6.10 12.49
CA SER A 35 -1.04 7.07 12.45
C SER A 35 -0.43 7.42 13.82
N ASN A 36 -1.01 6.97 14.91
CA ASN A 36 -0.46 7.17 16.26
C ASN A 36 0.60 6.12 16.64
N PHE A 37 0.78 5.09 15.83
CA PHE A 37 1.72 4.00 16.09
C PHE A 37 2.66 3.80 14.91
N ASP A 38 3.83 3.23 15.17
CA ASP A 38 4.82 2.95 14.13
C ASP A 38 4.26 2.08 13.01
N VAL A 39 4.34 2.57 11.78
CA VAL A 39 3.75 1.93 10.60
C VAL A 39 4.39 0.56 10.33
N VAL A 40 5.73 0.46 10.37
CA VAL A 40 6.45 -0.79 10.10
C VAL A 40 6.09 -1.85 11.12
N SER A 41 5.98 -1.48 12.39
CA SER A 41 5.59 -2.40 13.46
C SER A 41 4.15 -2.91 13.30
N GLN A 42 3.23 -2.06 12.87
CA GLN A 42 1.85 -2.45 12.59
C GLN A 42 1.76 -3.41 11.42
N ILE A 43 2.46 -3.15 10.32
CA ILE A 43 2.51 -4.05 9.15
C ILE A 43 3.12 -5.39 9.55
N THR A 44 4.23 -5.36 10.27
CA THR A 44 4.92 -6.57 10.74
C THR A 44 3.99 -7.42 11.63
N THR A 45 3.25 -6.77 12.53
CA THR A 45 2.27 -7.43 13.40
C THR A 45 1.11 -8.02 12.60
N ALA A 46 0.60 -7.29 11.61
CA ALA A 46 -0.49 -7.75 10.76
C ALA A 46 -0.12 -9.01 9.96
N LEU A 47 1.12 -9.11 9.50
CA LEU A 47 1.61 -10.24 8.71
C LEU A 47 2.08 -11.40 9.57
N LYS A 48 2.37 -11.17 10.84
CA LYS A 48 2.89 -12.20 11.76
C LYS A 48 1.91 -13.37 11.89
N GLY A 49 2.40 -14.56 11.63
CA GLY A 49 1.60 -15.78 11.72
C GLY A 49 0.74 -16.07 10.49
N LEU A 50 0.71 -15.18 9.50
CA LEU A 50 0.13 -15.47 8.20
C LEU A 50 1.12 -16.25 7.34
N ALA A 51 0.58 -17.03 6.41
CA ALA A 51 1.36 -17.79 5.43
C ALA A 51 0.62 -17.82 4.09
N ASN A 52 1.39 -17.95 3.01
CA ASN A 52 0.86 -18.07 1.65
C ASN A 52 -0.04 -16.88 1.24
N VAL A 53 0.32 -15.67 1.65
CA VAL A 53 -0.36 -14.45 1.21
C VAL A 53 0.08 -14.14 -0.22
N PRO A 54 -0.84 -14.19 -1.20
CA PRO A 54 -0.47 -14.01 -2.62
C PRO A 54 -0.34 -12.54 -3.01
N VAL A 55 -1.00 -11.64 -2.30
CA VAL A 55 -0.96 -10.21 -2.59
C VAL A 55 -1.12 -9.38 -1.32
N LEU A 56 -0.27 -8.37 -1.19
CA LEU A 56 -0.32 -7.35 -0.14
C LEU A 56 -0.65 -6.01 -0.80
N ARG A 57 -1.81 -5.45 -0.49
CA ARG A 57 -2.20 -4.12 -0.94
C ARG A 57 -1.98 -3.13 0.18
N ILE A 58 -1.28 -2.05 -0.11
CA ILE A 58 -1.05 -0.94 0.82
C ILE A 58 -1.75 0.29 0.25
N ILE A 59 -2.73 0.82 0.98
CA ILE A 59 -3.57 1.92 0.57
C ILE A 59 -3.36 3.08 1.53
N SER A 60 -2.77 4.16 1.02
CA SER A 60 -2.44 5.34 1.79
C SER A 60 -2.39 6.58 0.90
N HIS A 61 -2.21 7.75 1.47
CA HIS A 61 -1.74 8.89 0.67
C HIS A 61 -0.32 8.62 0.21
N GLY A 62 0.10 9.31 -0.86
CA GLY A 62 1.44 9.10 -1.40
C GLY A 62 2.01 10.32 -2.08
N ASN A 63 3.31 10.38 -2.13
CA ASN A 63 4.07 11.33 -2.91
C ASN A 63 5.52 10.86 -3.01
N ASP A 64 5.97 10.60 -4.22
CA ASP A 64 7.39 10.54 -4.63
C ASP A 64 8.31 9.72 -3.69
N GLY A 65 8.03 8.44 -3.56
CA GLY A 65 8.80 7.53 -2.70
C GLY A 65 8.39 7.54 -1.22
N VAL A 66 7.26 8.18 -0.91
CA VAL A 66 6.71 8.22 0.44
C VAL A 66 5.26 7.75 0.45
N LEU A 67 4.95 6.83 1.34
CA LEU A 67 3.59 6.48 1.72
C LEU A 67 3.25 7.23 3.02
N TRP A 68 2.11 7.90 3.05
CA TRP A 68 1.67 8.67 4.20
C TRP A 68 0.49 8.00 4.88
N PHE A 69 0.68 7.66 6.16
CA PHE A 69 -0.36 7.17 7.06
C PHE A 69 -0.66 8.27 8.07
N GLY A 70 -1.69 9.05 7.79
CA GLY A 70 -1.88 10.30 8.53
C GLY A 70 -0.67 11.21 8.36
N ASN A 71 -0.05 11.57 9.45
CA ASN A 71 1.16 12.40 9.49
C ASN A 71 2.47 11.60 9.56
N GLN A 72 2.40 10.26 9.51
CA GLN A 72 3.58 9.41 9.49
C GLN A 72 3.97 9.07 8.06
N ALA A 73 5.23 9.36 7.74
CA ALA A 73 5.85 8.92 6.50
C ALA A 73 6.33 7.47 6.62
N PHE A 74 6.25 6.74 5.52
CA PHE A 74 6.95 5.48 5.32
C PHE A 74 7.75 5.60 4.04
N ASP A 75 9.06 5.67 4.15
CA ASP A 75 9.98 5.98 3.05
C ASP A 75 11.25 5.12 3.09
N SER A 76 12.23 5.46 2.26
CA SER A 76 13.52 4.75 2.19
C SER A 76 14.30 4.76 3.51
N THR A 77 14.09 5.76 4.36
CA THR A 77 14.74 5.81 5.68
C THR A 77 14.18 4.69 6.58
N ASP A 78 12.86 4.50 6.55
CA ASP A 78 12.21 3.42 7.30
C ASP A 78 12.60 2.05 6.77
N LEU A 79 12.68 1.89 5.44
CA LEU A 79 13.16 0.65 4.83
C LEU A 79 14.58 0.31 5.27
N THR A 80 15.43 1.31 5.42
CA THR A 80 16.83 1.12 5.86
C THR A 80 16.89 0.81 7.35
N SER A 81 16.24 1.61 8.18
CA SER A 81 16.29 1.47 9.64
C SER A 81 15.57 0.23 10.15
N SER A 82 14.56 -0.24 9.44
CA SER A 82 13.74 -1.40 9.80
C SER A 82 13.90 -2.58 8.83
N ALA A 83 15.04 -2.67 8.15
CA ALA A 83 15.27 -3.66 7.09
C ALA A 83 14.99 -5.11 7.51
N ILE A 84 15.33 -5.49 8.75
CA ILE A 84 15.08 -6.84 9.27
C ILE A 84 13.58 -7.10 9.41
N GLN A 85 12.81 -6.12 9.88
CA GLN A 85 11.36 -6.24 10.00
C GLN A 85 10.70 -6.34 8.62
N VAL A 86 11.09 -5.47 7.68
CA VAL A 86 10.57 -5.50 6.30
C VAL A 86 10.91 -6.81 5.61
N ALA A 87 12.14 -7.32 5.77
CA ALA A 87 12.54 -8.62 5.24
C ALA A 87 11.69 -9.78 5.83
N SER A 88 11.24 -9.65 7.07
CA SER A 88 10.38 -10.67 7.69
C SER A 88 9.00 -10.79 7.03
N TRP A 89 8.53 -9.76 6.33
CA TRP A 89 7.24 -9.79 5.63
C TRP A 89 7.20 -10.87 4.56
N GLY A 90 8.34 -11.09 3.86
CA GLY A 90 8.48 -12.13 2.85
C GLY A 90 8.15 -13.54 3.35
N LYS A 91 8.31 -13.81 4.65
CA LYS A 91 7.96 -15.12 5.25
C LYS A 91 6.47 -15.41 5.23
N SER A 92 5.64 -14.38 5.17
CA SER A 92 4.18 -14.50 5.10
C SER A 92 3.66 -14.55 3.67
N LEU A 93 4.48 -14.15 2.70
CA LEU A 93 4.12 -14.06 1.30
C LEU A 93 4.39 -15.37 0.55
N THR A 94 3.68 -15.58 -0.57
CA THR A 94 4.05 -16.63 -1.54
C THR A 94 5.31 -16.21 -2.29
N SER A 95 5.98 -17.16 -2.95
CA SER A 95 7.20 -16.89 -3.73
C SER A 95 6.97 -15.99 -4.95
N ASP A 96 5.73 -15.90 -5.41
CA ASP A 96 5.25 -15.09 -6.53
C ASP A 96 4.30 -13.97 -6.08
N ALA A 97 4.39 -13.57 -4.82
CA ALA A 97 3.53 -12.54 -4.26
C ALA A 97 3.83 -11.15 -4.83
N ASP A 98 2.77 -10.37 -4.96
CA ASP A 98 2.84 -8.97 -5.34
C ASP A 98 2.55 -8.06 -4.14
N ILE A 99 3.29 -6.95 -4.06
CA ILE A 99 2.98 -5.80 -3.18
C ILE A 99 2.49 -4.65 -4.06
N LEU A 100 1.27 -4.20 -3.83
CA LEU A 100 0.64 -3.16 -4.62
C LEU A 100 0.50 -1.89 -3.78
N LEU A 101 1.18 -0.82 -4.20
CA LEU A 101 1.21 0.46 -3.49
C LEU A 101 0.22 1.45 -4.12
N TYR A 102 -0.93 1.58 -3.49
CA TYR A 102 -1.97 2.54 -3.89
C TYR A 102 -1.80 3.84 -3.12
N GLY A 103 -1.05 4.74 -3.71
CA GLY A 103 -0.82 6.11 -3.24
C GLY A 103 -0.38 6.95 -4.43
N CYS A 104 -0.67 8.25 -4.41
CA CYS A 104 -0.36 9.12 -5.55
C CYS A 104 1.13 9.24 -5.81
N SER A 105 1.52 9.12 -7.06
CA SER A 105 2.84 9.52 -7.56
C SER A 105 4.04 8.88 -6.83
N ILE A 106 3.86 7.69 -6.25
CA ILE A 106 4.90 7.01 -5.45
C ILE A 106 6.18 6.80 -6.26
N ALA A 107 6.06 6.38 -7.52
CA ALA A 107 7.18 6.09 -8.41
C ALA A 107 7.35 7.14 -9.52
N ASN A 108 6.98 8.38 -9.25
CA ASN A 108 7.04 9.46 -10.23
C ASN A 108 8.49 9.88 -10.56
N THR A 109 9.39 9.82 -9.59
CA THR A 109 10.82 10.16 -9.77
C THR A 109 11.73 8.95 -9.63
N ASP A 110 13.01 9.12 -9.96
CA ASP A 110 14.02 8.09 -9.75
C ASP A 110 14.16 7.71 -8.26
N ALA A 111 13.98 8.67 -7.35
CA ALA A 111 13.96 8.40 -5.91
C ALA A 111 12.75 7.54 -5.51
N GLY A 112 11.58 7.81 -6.07
CA GLY A 112 10.39 7.00 -5.87
C GLY A 112 10.54 5.58 -6.41
N LYS A 113 11.11 5.44 -7.60
CA LYS A 113 11.43 4.13 -8.19
C LYS A 113 12.45 3.36 -7.36
N ALA A 114 13.46 4.06 -6.81
CA ALA A 114 14.45 3.45 -5.92
C ALA A 114 13.81 2.93 -4.61
N PHE A 115 12.85 3.68 -4.04
CA PHE A 115 12.06 3.21 -2.90
C PHE A 115 11.32 1.90 -3.21
N VAL A 116 10.64 1.84 -4.35
CA VAL A 116 9.92 0.63 -4.80
C VAL A 116 10.87 -0.54 -4.98
N GLY A 117 12.02 -0.34 -5.62
CA GLY A 117 13.05 -1.36 -5.79
C GLY A 117 13.65 -1.84 -4.47
N GLN A 118 13.88 -0.94 -3.51
CA GLN A 118 14.37 -1.30 -2.19
C GLN A 118 13.34 -2.15 -1.41
N LEU A 119 12.06 -1.79 -1.47
CA LEU A 119 10.99 -2.58 -0.85
C LEU A 119 10.91 -3.99 -1.47
N ALA A 120 10.94 -4.08 -2.80
CA ALA A 120 10.92 -5.35 -3.52
C ALA A 120 12.08 -6.25 -3.09
N LEU A 121 13.29 -5.70 -3.03
CA LEU A 121 14.49 -6.44 -2.62
C LEU A 121 14.38 -6.94 -1.18
N LEU A 122 13.96 -6.11 -0.24
CA LEU A 122 13.86 -6.48 1.17
C LEU A 122 12.76 -7.51 1.43
N ALA A 123 11.57 -7.28 0.89
CA ALA A 123 10.42 -8.16 1.10
C ALA A 123 10.51 -9.47 0.27
N GLY A 124 11.36 -9.50 -0.77
CA GLY A 124 11.45 -10.63 -1.68
C GLY A 124 10.15 -10.85 -2.46
N ALA A 125 9.51 -9.78 -2.91
CA ALA A 125 8.24 -9.80 -3.64
C ALA A 125 8.31 -8.82 -4.82
N ASP A 126 7.44 -9.04 -5.81
CA ASP A 126 7.27 -8.08 -6.90
C ASP A 126 6.44 -6.88 -6.41
N VAL A 127 6.77 -5.67 -6.85
CA VAL A 127 6.12 -4.45 -6.36
C VAL A 127 5.61 -3.61 -7.51
N ALA A 128 4.39 -3.11 -7.40
CA ALA A 128 3.84 -2.10 -8.31
C ALA A 128 3.48 -0.82 -7.58
N ALA A 129 3.69 0.31 -8.23
CA ALA A 129 3.36 1.63 -7.71
C ALA A 129 2.91 2.58 -8.81
N SER A 130 2.14 3.60 -8.44
CA SER A 130 1.66 4.63 -9.36
C SER A 130 2.75 5.67 -9.66
N THR A 131 2.80 6.15 -10.91
CA THR A 131 3.63 7.28 -11.35
C THR A 131 2.85 8.59 -11.44
N ASN A 132 1.54 8.56 -11.22
CA ASN A 132 0.61 9.66 -11.35
C ASN A 132 -0.37 9.74 -10.16
N PRO A 133 -1.30 10.71 -10.12
CA PRO A 133 -2.34 10.75 -9.10
C PRO A 133 -3.24 9.50 -9.13
N THR A 134 -3.52 8.93 -7.95
CA THR A 134 -4.36 7.74 -7.76
C THR A 134 -5.70 8.13 -7.15
N GLY A 135 -6.80 7.59 -7.68
CA GLY A 135 -8.15 7.86 -7.21
C GLY A 135 -8.82 9.03 -7.93
N THR A 136 -9.61 9.82 -7.21
CA THR A 136 -10.36 10.95 -7.78
C THR A 136 -9.42 11.98 -8.43
N GLY A 137 -9.65 12.28 -9.69
CA GLY A 137 -8.79 13.19 -10.48
C GLY A 137 -7.57 12.52 -11.09
N GLY A 138 -7.41 11.22 -10.89
CA GLY A 138 -6.35 10.39 -11.47
C GLY A 138 -6.92 9.07 -12.00
N ASP A 139 -6.21 7.99 -11.76
CA ASP A 139 -6.66 6.64 -12.09
C ASP A 139 -6.36 5.63 -10.97
N ILE A 140 -6.55 4.35 -11.22
CA ILE A 140 -6.27 3.26 -10.26
C ILE A 140 -5.19 2.31 -10.76
N TYR A 141 -4.52 2.68 -11.83
CA TYR A 141 -3.47 1.87 -12.40
C TYR A 141 -2.15 2.09 -11.68
N LEU A 142 -1.34 1.06 -11.67
CA LEU A 142 0.03 1.10 -11.15
C LEU A 142 0.94 0.90 -12.36
N GLU A 143 1.66 1.95 -12.76
CA GLU A 143 2.39 1.98 -14.03
C GLU A 143 3.85 1.57 -13.90
N PHE A 144 4.40 1.64 -12.69
CA PHE A 144 5.78 1.23 -12.41
C PHE A 144 5.81 -0.12 -11.73
N PHE A 145 6.63 -1.02 -12.25
CA PHE A 145 6.76 -2.39 -11.77
C PHE A 145 8.22 -2.71 -11.47
N GLU A 146 8.45 -3.31 -10.32
CA GLU A 146 9.69 -3.98 -9.98
C GLU A 146 9.39 -5.48 -9.89
N GLY A 147 9.84 -6.25 -10.88
CA GLY A 147 9.49 -7.67 -11.04
C GLY A 147 8.30 -7.91 -11.98
N VAL A 148 7.63 -9.05 -11.84
CA VAL A 148 6.51 -9.50 -12.68
C VAL A 148 5.21 -9.50 -11.86
N VAL A 149 4.52 -8.38 -11.88
CA VAL A 149 3.28 -8.21 -11.13
C VAL A 149 2.11 -8.83 -11.89
N THR A 150 1.36 -9.70 -11.24
CA THR A 150 0.23 -10.44 -11.81
C THR A 150 -1.13 -10.09 -11.20
N HIS A 151 -1.14 -9.43 -10.03
CA HIS A 151 -2.35 -8.99 -9.34
C HIS A 151 -2.68 -7.55 -9.70
N SER A 152 -3.97 -7.21 -9.65
CA SER A 152 -4.48 -5.85 -9.80
C SER A 152 -5.65 -5.62 -8.86
N PHE A 153 -6.09 -4.38 -8.74
CA PHE A 153 -7.36 -4.05 -8.10
C PHE A 153 -8.48 -4.27 -9.13
N ASN A 154 -9.59 -4.89 -8.73
CA ASN A 154 -10.74 -5.10 -9.62
C ASN A 154 -11.74 -3.93 -9.59
N ALA A 155 -11.55 -2.94 -8.69
CA ALA A 155 -12.38 -1.76 -8.63
C ALA A 155 -12.25 -0.92 -9.91
N THR A 156 -13.31 -0.21 -10.25
CA THR A 156 -13.30 0.76 -11.34
C THR A 156 -12.99 2.16 -10.79
N LEU A 157 -12.52 3.07 -11.64
CA LEU A 157 -12.30 4.46 -11.25
C LEU A 157 -13.59 5.09 -10.69
N SER A 158 -14.76 4.75 -11.23
CA SER A 158 -16.04 5.24 -10.76
C SER A 158 -16.36 4.83 -9.31
N ASP A 159 -15.84 3.70 -8.84
CA ASP A 159 -16.01 3.26 -7.46
C ASP A 159 -15.26 4.16 -6.48
N PHE A 160 -14.10 4.66 -6.89
CA PHE A 160 -13.33 5.65 -6.12
C PHE A 160 -13.94 7.06 -6.24
N GLU A 161 -14.32 7.49 -7.44
CA GLU A 161 -14.91 8.81 -7.69
C GLU A 161 -16.21 9.01 -6.90
N ASN A 162 -17.07 8.00 -6.87
CA ASN A 162 -18.33 8.04 -6.11
C ASN A 162 -18.13 8.21 -4.60
N LYS A 163 -16.93 7.95 -4.10
CA LYS A 163 -16.57 8.11 -2.69
C LYS A 163 -15.69 9.34 -2.44
N GLY A 164 -15.35 10.10 -3.48
CA GLY A 164 -14.55 11.31 -3.38
C GLY A 164 -13.11 11.08 -2.88
N ILE A 165 -12.52 9.93 -3.24
CA ILE A 165 -11.20 9.54 -2.75
C ILE A 165 -10.12 10.08 -3.68
N THR A 166 -9.21 10.85 -3.13
CA THR A 166 -7.92 11.16 -3.72
C THR A 166 -6.81 10.75 -2.77
N LEU A 167 -5.83 10.04 -3.25
CA LEU A 167 -4.69 9.58 -2.46
C LEU A 167 -3.47 10.53 -2.58
N ASP A 168 -3.71 11.75 -3.03
CA ASP A 168 -2.69 12.80 -3.17
C ASP A 168 -2.46 13.53 -1.85
N THR A 169 -1.21 13.88 -1.57
CA THR A 169 -0.79 14.70 -0.42
C THR A 169 -0.47 16.14 -0.82
N SER A 170 -0.89 16.59 -2.03
CA SER A 170 -0.72 17.99 -2.40
C SER A 170 -1.44 18.90 -1.40
N SER A 171 -0.84 20.03 -1.08
CA SER A 171 -1.25 20.91 0.01
C SER A 171 -2.70 21.40 -0.07
N GLU A 172 -3.29 21.45 -1.24
CA GLU A 172 -4.69 21.86 -1.43
C GLU A 172 -5.70 20.79 -1.01
N ILE A 173 -5.29 19.51 -0.98
CA ILE A 173 -6.15 18.38 -0.66
C ILE A 173 -6.00 17.98 0.81
N VAL A 174 -4.83 18.12 1.37
CA VAL A 174 -4.55 17.83 2.80
C VAL A 174 -5.41 18.71 3.70
N ASP A 175 -5.55 20.00 3.38
CA ASP A 175 -6.37 20.93 4.18
C ASP A 175 -7.87 20.59 4.17
N ASN A 176 -8.38 20.01 3.09
CA ASN A 176 -9.77 19.60 2.99
C ASN A 176 -10.06 18.23 3.62
N PHE A 177 -9.04 17.39 3.75
CA PHE A 177 -9.20 16.02 4.26
C PHE A 177 -9.12 15.96 5.79
N TRP A 178 -8.33 16.85 6.40
CA TRP A 178 -8.07 16.87 7.85
C TRP A 178 -9.05 17.74 8.64
N ASN A 179 -9.89 18.54 7.97
CA ASN A 179 -10.83 19.49 8.61
C ASN A 179 -12.27 18.96 8.70
N HIS A 180 -12.49 17.66 8.52
CA HIS A 180 -13.83 17.06 8.67
C HIS A 180 -13.86 15.95 9.69
#